data_a48d476e9d765374cfe6ce5df20c3825
#
_entry.id   a48d476e9d765374cfe6ce5df20c3825
#
_cell.length_a   1.000
_cell.length_b   1.000
_cell.length_c   1.000
_cell.angle_alpha   90.00
_cell.angle_beta   90.00
_cell.angle_gamma   90.00
#
_symmetry.space_group_name_H-M   'P 1'
#
loop_
_entity.id
_entity.type
_entity.pdbx_description
1 polymer ?
#
loop_
_entity_poly.entity_id
_entity_poly.type
_entity_poly.pdbx_seq_one_letter_code
_entity_poly.pdbx_strand_id
1 'polypeptide(L)'
;MDPKYLLVMNPENLTLEDILPFLNSLLDRKGYSALDSAQIACIRSSWEGIDYKDMAGRSPYSWGKLHREVAPPLWKMLADAMGCPISKRTLRRALEHFIASDR
;
A
#
# COMPACT_ATOMS: atom_id res chain seq x y z
N MET A 1 -0.72 10.48 13.96
CA MET A 1 -1.64 9.33 14.00
C MET A 1 -2.13 9.12 15.42
N ASP A 2 -3.39 8.81 15.58
CA ASP A 2 -3.98 8.55 16.88
C ASP A 2 -3.36 7.29 17.50
N PRO A 3 -2.78 7.36 18.71
CA PRO A 3 -2.26 6.15 19.38
C PRO A 3 -3.30 5.05 19.56
N LYS A 4 -4.56 5.42 19.72
CA LYS A 4 -5.66 4.49 19.83
C LYS A 4 -5.85 3.66 18.56
N TYR A 5 -5.62 4.28 17.40
CA TYR A 5 -5.68 3.60 16.12
C TYR A 5 -4.61 2.51 16.02
N LEU A 6 -3.38 2.83 16.46
CA LEU A 6 -2.28 1.87 16.44
C LEU A 6 -2.53 0.69 17.40
N LEU A 7 -3.19 0.95 18.52
CA LEU A 7 -3.46 -0.10 19.51
C LEU A 7 -4.43 -1.17 19.00
N VAL A 8 -5.34 -0.81 18.08
CA VAL A 8 -6.28 -1.77 17.53
C VAL A 8 -5.77 -2.46 16.28
N MET A 9 -4.65 -2.01 15.72
CA MET A 9 -4.04 -2.64 14.55
C MET A 9 -3.15 -3.80 14.97
N ASN A 10 -3.55 -5.00 14.59
CA ASN A 10 -2.73 -6.20 14.82
C ASN A 10 -2.06 -6.59 13.50
N PRO A 11 -0.71 -6.59 13.42
CA PRO A 11 -0.02 -6.94 12.17
C PRO A 11 -0.41 -8.29 11.58
N GLU A 12 -0.85 -9.23 12.41
CA GLU A 12 -1.24 -10.56 11.96
C GLU A 12 -2.63 -10.57 11.33
N ASN A 13 -3.46 -9.58 11.62
CA ASN A 13 -4.86 -9.53 11.18
C ASN A 13 -5.20 -8.25 10.42
N LEU A 14 -4.20 -7.60 9.83
CA LEU A 14 -4.43 -6.39 9.07
C LEU A 14 -5.22 -6.67 7.80
N THR A 15 -6.21 -5.83 7.54
CA THR A 15 -6.95 -5.85 6.28
C THR A 15 -6.54 -4.65 5.43
N LEU A 16 -6.91 -4.68 4.16
CA LEU A 16 -6.65 -3.57 3.25
C LEU A 16 -7.34 -2.29 3.75
N GLU A 17 -8.53 -2.42 4.31
CA GLU A 17 -9.30 -1.31 4.87
C GLU A 17 -8.58 -0.65 6.04
N ASP A 18 -7.79 -1.43 6.78
CA ASP A 18 -6.98 -0.91 7.89
C ASP A 18 -5.77 -0.14 7.38
N ILE A 19 -5.10 -0.66 6.35
CA ILE A 19 -3.84 -0.08 5.90
C ILE A 19 -4.00 1.14 5.00
N LEU A 20 -5.09 1.27 4.27
CA LEU A 20 -5.26 2.41 3.36
C LEU A 20 -5.28 3.75 4.08
N PRO A 21 -6.04 3.95 5.17
CA PRO A 21 -5.96 5.21 5.92
C PRO A 21 -4.57 5.46 6.51
N PHE A 22 -3.90 4.40 6.96
CA PHE A 22 -2.55 4.50 7.49
C PHE A 22 -1.57 4.99 6.42
N LEU A 23 -1.62 4.40 5.22
CA LEU A 23 -0.78 4.82 4.11
C LEU A 23 -1.07 6.25 3.68
N ASN A 24 -2.33 6.64 3.61
CA ASN A 24 -2.70 8.02 3.26
C ASN A 24 -2.15 9.01 4.29
N SER A 25 -2.15 8.66 5.56
CA SER A 25 -1.54 9.50 6.61
C SER A 25 -0.04 9.66 6.42
N LEU A 26 0.66 8.57 6.11
CA LEU A 26 2.10 8.64 5.86
C LEU A 26 2.41 9.50 4.65
N LEU A 27 1.65 9.34 3.57
CA LEU A 27 1.84 10.11 2.35
C LEU A 27 1.57 11.59 2.58
N ASP A 28 0.52 11.91 3.32
CA ASP A 28 0.19 13.29 3.66
C ASP A 28 1.33 13.98 4.41
N ARG A 29 1.95 13.28 5.35
CA ARG A 29 3.10 13.83 6.11
C ARG A 29 4.30 14.16 5.22
N LYS A 30 4.43 13.47 4.10
CA LYS A 30 5.52 13.68 3.13
C LYS A 30 5.12 14.65 2.02
N GLY A 31 3.90 15.19 2.07
CA GLY A 31 3.42 16.12 1.06
C GLY A 31 2.86 15.49 -0.19
N TYR A 32 2.62 14.19 -0.16
CA TYR A 32 2.00 13.48 -1.28
C TYR A 32 0.48 13.53 -1.18
N SER A 33 -0.18 13.40 -2.32
CA SER A 33 -1.64 13.31 -2.36
C SER A 33 -2.12 11.94 -1.88
N ALA A 34 -3.39 11.86 -1.50
CA ALA A 34 -4.01 10.59 -1.16
C ALA A 34 -3.99 9.63 -2.34
N LEU A 35 -3.99 8.34 -2.04
CA LEU A 35 -3.97 7.28 -3.06
C LEU A 35 -5.21 7.35 -3.95
N ASP A 36 -5.00 7.22 -5.26
CA ASP A 36 -6.11 7.12 -6.22
C ASP A 36 -6.52 5.66 -6.42
N SER A 37 -7.58 5.44 -7.19
CA SER A 37 -8.13 4.09 -7.38
C SER A 37 -7.18 3.15 -8.12
N ALA A 38 -6.36 3.67 -9.05
CA ALA A 38 -5.37 2.84 -9.74
C ALA A 38 -4.25 2.41 -8.79
N GLN A 39 -3.79 3.31 -7.95
CA GLN A 39 -2.79 3.00 -6.93
C GLN A 39 -3.33 1.99 -5.92
N ILE A 40 -4.58 2.17 -5.50
CA ILE A 40 -5.23 1.23 -4.58
C ILE A 40 -5.34 -0.16 -5.21
N ALA A 41 -5.63 -0.24 -6.52
CA ALA A 41 -5.67 -1.54 -7.21
C ALA A 41 -4.32 -2.24 -7.16
N CYS A 42 -3.22 -1.51 -7.32
CA CYS A 42 -1.88 -2.08 -7.21
C CYS A 42 -1.58 -2.55 -5.79
N ILE A 43 -1.97 -1.77 -4.79
CA ILE A 43 -1.77 -2.13 -3.37
C ILE A 43 -2.60 -3.37 -3.02
N ARG A 44 -3.84 -3.43 -3.49
CA ARG A 44 -4.70 -4.61 -3.29
C ARG A 44 -4.09 -5.84 -3.92
N SER A 45 -3.56 -5.72 -5.13
CA SER A 45 -2.86 -6.81 -5.81
C SER A 45 -1.71 -7.37 -4.97
N SER A 46 -0.89 -6.47 -4.41
CA SER A 46 0.21 -6.85 -3.54
C SER A 46 -0.29 -7.49 -2.24
N TRP A 47 -1.27 -6.85 -1.60
CA TRP A 47 -1.76 -7.28 -0.28
C TRP A 47 -2.43 -8.64 -0.33
N GLU A 48 -3.25 -8.87 -1.35
CA GLU A 48 -4.01 -10.11 -1.49
C GLU A 48 -3.29 -11.19 -2.30
N GLY A 49 -2.09 -10.90 -2.81
CA GLY A 49 -1.32 -11.85 -3.59
C GLY A 49 -1.91 -12.14 -4.97
N ILE A 50 -2.63 -11.17 -5.54
CA ILE A 50 -3.25 -11.26 -6.86
C ILE A 50 -2.28 -10.67 -7.88
N ASP A 51 -2.05 -11.34 -9.03
CA ASP A 51 -1.19 -10.73 -10.04
C ASP A 51 -1.94 -9.59 -10.77
N TYR A 52 -1.17 -8.72 -11.44
CA TYR A 52 -1.77 -7.55 -12.09
C TYR A 52 -2.72 -7.92 -13.21
N LYS A 53 -2.51 -9.05 -13.84
CA LYS A 53 -3.38 -9.52 -14.92
C LYS A 53 -4.77 -9.86 -14.40
N ASP A 54 -4.84 -10.56 -13.27
CA ASP A 54 -6.11 -10.87 -12.62
C ASP A 54 -6.75 -9.63 -12.03
N MET A 55 -5.96 -8.73 -11.49
CA MET A 55 -6.47 -7.47 -10.96
C MET A 55 -7.07 -6.60 -12.08
N ALA A 56 -6.46 -6.60 -13.27
CA ALA A 56 -7.00 -5.88 -14.41
C ALA A 56 -8.38 -6.40 -14.82
N GLY A 57 -8.63 -7.70 -14.64
CA GLY A 57 -9.96 -8.28 -14.88
C GLY A 57 -11.02 -7.85 -13.89
N ARG A 58 -10.62 -7.29 -12.76
CA ARG A 58 -11.52 -6.84 -11.68
C ARG A 58 -11.62 -5.32 -11.57
N SER A 59 -10.89 -4.57 -12.39
CA SER A 59 -10.83 -3.12 -12.31
C SER A 59 -10.93 -2.52 -13.71
N PRO A 60 -11.20 -1.19 -13.82
CA PRO A 60 -11.25 -0.53 -15.12
C PRO A 60 -9.87 -0.31 -15.74
N TYR A 61 -8.80 -0.71 -15.08
CA TYR A 61 -7.43 -0.46 -15.54
C TYR A 61 -6.86 -1.68 -16.25
N SER A 62 -6.13 -1.45 -17.36
CA SER A 62 -5.46 -2.52 -18.07
C SER A 62 -4.25 -3.04 -17.29
N TRP A 63 -3.84 -4.27 -17.57
CA TRP A 63 -2.65 -4.85 -16.99
C TRP A 63 -1.40 -4.01 -17.25
N GLY A 64 -1.25 -3.55 -18.50
CA GLY A 64 -0.10 -2.72 -18.86
C GLY A 64 -0.04 -1.43 -18.09
N LYS A 65 -1.21 -0.78 -17.89
CA LYS A 65 -1.27 0.44 -17.11
C LYS A 65 -0.85 0.20 -15.66
N LEU A 66 -1.42 -0.81 -15.01
CA LEU A 66 -1.10 -1.10 -13.61
C LEU A 66 0.37 -1.48 -13.44
N HIS A 67 0.87 -2.37 -14.29
CA HIS A 67 2.20 -2.93 -14.17
C HIS A 67 3.30 -1.95 -14.54
N ARG A 68 3.12 -1.17 -15.61
CA ARG A 68 4.17 -0.32 -16.17
C ARG A 68 4.08 1.13 -15.76
N GLU A 69 2.88 1.68 -15.65
CA GLU A 69 2.69 3.11 -15.43
C GLU A 69 2.37 3.46 -13.99
N VAL A 70 1.62 2.64 -13.28
CA VAL A 70 1.15 2.95 -11.93
C VAL A 70 2.06 2.38 -10.86
N ALA A 71 2.41 1.10 -10.97
CA ALA A 71 3.13 0.41 -9.89
C ALA A 71 4.54 0.96 -9.63
N PRO A 72 5.42 1.18 -10.64
CA PRO A 72 6.78 1.63 -10.32
C PRO A 72 6.84 2.96 -9.57
N PRO A 73 6.15 4.04 -10.01
CA PRO A 73 6.15 5.28 -9.23
C PRO A 73 5.50 5.12 -7.86
N LEU A 74 4.46 4.28 -7.76
CA LEU A 74 3.79 4.01 -6.50
C LEU A 74 4.75 3.40 -5.48
N TRP A 75 5.50 2.36 -5.88
CA TRP A 75 6.44 1.71 -4.97
C TRP A 75 7.54 2.67 -4.52
N LYS A 76 8.01 3.54 -5.40
CA LYS A 76 9.00 4.57 -5.04
C LYS A 76 8.45 5.57 -4.03
N MET A 77 7.22 6.00 -4.23
CA MET A 77 6.55 6.94 -3.33
C MET A 77 6.36 6.32 -1.93
N LEU A 78 5.92 5.08 -1.88
CA LEU A 78 5.74 4.37 -0.61
C LEU A 78 7.08 4.12 0.07
N ALA A 79 8.11 3.79 -0.69
CA ALA A 79 9.46 3.60 -0.14
C ALA A 79 9.96 4.89 0.51
N ASP A 80 9.74 6.02 -0.13
CA ASP A 80 10.11 7.32 0.44
C ASP A 80 9.34 7.60 1.73
N ALA A 81 8.03 7.37 1.72
CA ALA A 81 7.20 7.63 2.88
C ALA A 81 7.52 6.71 4.06
N MET A 82 7.91 5.48 3.80
CA MET A 82 8.19 4.47 4.83
C MET A 82 9.67 4.37 5.19
N GLY A 83 10.56 4.92 4.38
CA GLY A 83 11.99 4.86 4.64
C GLY A 83 12.62 3.50 4.41
N CYS A 84 12.02 2.65 3.58
CA CYS A 84 12.55 1.32 3.27
C CYS A 84 12.13 0.92 1.85
N PRO A 85 12.88 0.00 1.20
CA PRO A 85 12.53 -0.44 -0.15
C PRO A 85 11.16 -1.13 -0.18
N ILE A 86 10.35 -0.79 -1.17
CA ILE A 86 9.01 -1.36 -1.33
C ILE A 86 8.86 -1.90 -2.75
N SER A 87 8.27 -3.09 -2.86
CA SER A 87 7.90 -3.70 -4.13
C SER A 87 6.58 -4.47 -3.93
N LYS A 88 6.03 -4.98 -5.02
CA LYS A 88 4.81 -5.79 -4.94
C LYS A 88 4.98 -6.97 -3.98
N ARG A 89 6.15 -7.60 -3.97
CA ARG A 89 6.43 -8.78 -3.15
C ARG A 89 6.66 -8.45 -1.68
N THR A 90 7.16 -7.25 -1.38
CA THR A 90 7.61 -6.91 -0.03
C THR A 90 6.67 -5.97 0.71
N LEU A 91 5.67 -5.41 0.03
CA LEU A 91 4.79 -4.40 0.63
C LEU A 91 4.15 -4.88 1.93
N ARG A 92 3.54 -6.06 1.91
CA ARG A 92 2.83 -6.58 3.08
C ARG A 92 3.77 -6.76 4.27
N ARG A 93 4.91 -7.40 4.02
CA ARG A 93 5.91 -7.62 5.07
C ARG A 93 6.46 -6.30 5.60
N ALA A 94 6.76 -5.37 4.70
CA ALA A 94 7.27 -4.06 5.09
C ALA A 94 6.27 -3.29 5.94
N LEU A 95 4.99 -3.33 5.59
CA LEU A 95 3.94 -2.68 6.36
C LEU A 95 3.76 -3.31 7.72
N GLU A 96 3.73 -4.64 7.79
CA GLU A 96 3.61 -5.34 9.05
C GLU A 96 4.77 -4.99 10.00
N HIS A 97 5.98 -4.97 9.45
CA HIS A 97 7.18 -4.60 10.21
C HIS A 97 7.13 -3.13 10.66
N PHE A 98 6.76 -2.24 9.77
CA PHE A 98 6.67 -0.80 10.05
C PHE A 98 5.66 -0.53 11.17
N ILE A 99 4.48 -1.13 11.08
CA ILE A 99 3.43 -0.95 12.09
C ILE A 99 3.87 -1.53 13.43
N ALA A 100 4.49 -2.69 13.43
CA ALA A 100 4.99 -3.31 14.66
C ALA A 100 6.09 -2.47 15.32
N SER A 101 6.99 -1.88 14.52
CA SER A 101 8.08 -1.06 15.01
C SER A 101 7.62 0.30 15.55
N ASP A 102 6.49 0.79 15.05
CA ASP A 102 5.95 2.09 15.44
C ASP A 102 5.16 2.02 16.76
N ARG A 103 5.03 0.86 17.31
CA ARG A 103 4.43 0.68 18.63
C ARG A 103 5.48 0.93 19.73
#